data_d4c69640fde7212499c300afb2f0079c
#
_entry.id   d4c69640fde7212499c300afb2f0079c
#
_cell.length_a   1.000
_cell.length_b   1.000
_cell.length_c   1.000
_cell.angle_alpha   90.00
_cell.angle_beta   90.00
_cell.angle_gamma   90.00
#
_symmetry.space_group_name_H-M   'P 1'
#
loop_
_entity.id
_entity.type
_entity.pdbx_description
1 polymer ?
#
loop_
_entity_poly.entity_id
_entity_poly.type
_entity_poly.pdbx_seq_one_letter_code
_entity_poly.pdbx_strand_id
1 'polypeptide(L)'
;MLQNLYGAFSCLQTSIITRLFIVVFSLNTLMSQRVVGYYPDWMRNDFPPVYLDLDVLTHVNHAFAWPDVNGNIMSYDNMFNISNSGIIHKKFILSLGGWGNDQGFVAVAASAELRQTFINNLLDVCDEYGYDGVDLDWEHPQSTADRNNLNLLVSEMDSMFYAHDSTLLITMAVPTSSWSGQWYDFGYLKNHVDFFNAMTYDIHGGWSSHAGHNSPLYQSPPGDPDGSCQTGINYLTVTRGIPAHQINLGLPFWGKEFNASNINGAFTGSVADIRYSEIPGLINNGWTYHWDSIAYCPYLINDEQTKVLVYDNPESIAYKCEYAMERELGGVMIWALGYDVTSNGQELIQSIDENYLHTEMEPKDLNPSGFSLKAYPNPFNQSCKIVVNLSHNDFTTINMYDILGNKVDQIANEALDAGEHVFYWNAFNQTSGIYFIKLFNSYSIQTHKIMLIK
;
A
#
# COMPACT_ATOMS: atom_id res chain seq x y z
N MET A 1 -46.35 26.26 44.52
CA MET A 1 -46.05 24.88 44.12
C MET A 1 -45.66 24.81 42.63
N LEU A 2 -44.85 25.75 42.14
CA LEU A 2 -44.46 25.90 40.72
C LEU A 2 -43.01 26.43 40.53
N GLN A 3 -42.12 26.23 41.52
CA GLN A 3 -40.72 26.66 41.47
C GLN A 3 -39.69 25.54 41.52
N ASN A 4 -40.05 24.24 41.56
CA ASN A 4 -39.12 23.13 41.69
C ASN A 4 -39.06 22.20 40.44
N LEU A 5 -39.48 22.65 39.25
CA LEU A 5 -39.44 21.86 38.02
C LEU A 5 -38.40 22.34 36.99
N TYR A 6 -37.75 23.48 37.22
CA TYR A 6 -36.73 24.03 36.30
C TYR A 6 -35.29 23.54 36.55
N GLY A 7 -35.03 22.96 37.71
CA GLY A 7 -33.69 22.49 38.10
C GLY A 7 -33.30 21.08 37.57
N ALA A 8 -34.28 20.28 37.23
CA ALA A 8 -34.03 18.87 36.82
C ALA A 8 -33.78 18.64 35.31
N PHE A 9 -34.22 19.60 34.48
CA PHE A 9 -34.03 19.47 33.02
C PHE A 9 -32.68 19.96 32.50
N SER A 10 -31.98 20.86 33.22
CA SER A 10 -30.65 21.32 32.77
C SER A 10 -29.50 20.34 33.05
N CYS A 11 -29.70 19.49 34.07
CA CYS A 11 -28.64 18.53 34.47
C CYS A 11 -28.67 17.23 33.62
N LEU A 12 -29.82 16.89 33.03
CA LEU A 12 -29.95 15.73 32.13
C LEU A 12 -29.50 16.03 30.70
N GLN A 13 -29.66 17.25 30.19
CA GLN A 13 -29.20 17.61 28.85
C GLN A 13 -27.67 17.72 28.77
N THR A 14 -26.97 18.22 29.80
CA THR A 14 -25.49 18.27 29.83
C THR A 14 -24.87 16.90 29.95
N SER A 15 -25.50 15.95 30.66
CA SER A 15 -24.95 14.58 30.78
C SER A 15 -25.11 13.72 29.50
N ILE A 16 -26.15 13.98 28.72
CA ILE A 16 -26.39 13.26 27.44
C ILE A 16 -25.49 13.82 26.33
N ILE A 17 -25.28 15.13 26.27
CA ILE A 17 -24.37 15.76 25.30
C ILE A 17 -22.91 15.38 25.59
N THR A 18 -22.50 15.32 26.88
CA THR A 18 -21.15 14.90 27.24
C THR A 18 -20.90 13.41 26.99
N ARG A 19 -21.92 12.56 27.10
CA ARG A 19 -21.81 11.13 26.74
C ARG A 19 -21.86 10.89 25.23
N LEU A 20 -22.57 11.72 24.46
CA LEU A 20 -22.55 11.63 22.99
C LEU A 20 -21.23 12.10 22.39
N PHE A 21 -20.57 13.11 22.99
CA PHE A 21 -19.25 13.56 22.55
C PHE A 21 -18.11 12.58 22.88
N ILE A 22 -18.24 11.79 23.96
CA ILE A 22 -17.24 10.76 24.32
C ILE A 22 -17.38 9.51 23.42
N VAL A 23 -18.58 9.21 22.91
CA VAL A 23 -18.82 8.05 22.02
C VAL A 23 -18.39 8.32 20.57
N VAL A 24 -18.33 9.59 20.14
CA VAL A 24 -17.90 9.94 18.78
C VAL A 24 -16.35 9.96 18.64
N PHE A 25 -15.60 10.06 19.77
CA PHE A 25 -14.13 10.06 19.76
C PHE A 25 -13.48 8.67 19.96
N SER A 26 -14.25 7.62 20.14
CA SER A 26 -13.73 6.25 20.32
C SER A 26 -14.06 5.29 19.19
N LEU A 27 -14.52 5.79 18.04
CA LEU A 27 -14.71 5.03 16.81
C LEU A 27 -13.66 5.41 15.74
N ASN A 28 -12.43 5.71 16.13
CA ASN A 28 -11.31 5.25 15.35
C ASN A 28 -11.23 3.73 15.60
N THR A 29 -12.02 2.95 14.89
CA THR A 29 -11.70 1.57 14.65
C THR A 29 -10.26 1.59 14.16
N LEU A 30 -9.35 1.01 14.94
CA LEU A 30 -8.09 0.52 14.41
C LEU A 30 -8.49 -0.36 13.22
N MET A 31 -8.45 0.21 12.02
CA MET A 31 -8.54 -0.57 10.80
C MET A 31 -7.31 -1.47 10.88
N SER A 32 -7.53 -2.76 11.08
CA SER A 32 -6.45 -3.73 11.10
C SER A 32 -5.69 -3.58 9.78
N GLN A 33 -4.44 -3.18 9.88
CA GLN A 33 -3.54 -3.06 8.74
C GLN A 33 -3.45 -4.43 8.07
N ARG A 34 -3.77 -4.51 6.77
CA ARG A 34 -3.67 -5.75 6.04
C ARG A 34 -2.25 -5.95 5.52
N VAL A 35 -1.74 -7.17 5.66
CA VAL A 35 -0.57 -7.65 4.92
C VAL A 35 -1.02 -8.85 4.12
N VAL A 36 -1.21 -8.66 2.82
CA VAL A 36 -1.69 -9.67 1.88
C VAL A 36 -0.48 -10.25 1.15
N GLY A 37 -0.26 -11.56 1.23
CA GLY A 37 0.83 -12.20 0.50
C GLY A 37 0.31 -13.15 -0.57
N TYR A 38 0.72 -12.97 -1.81
CA TYR A 38 0.44 -13.95 -2.85
C TYR A 38 1.44 -15.11 -2.75
N TYR A 39 0.89 -16.31 -2.59
CA TYR A 39 1.64 -17.56 -2.54
C TYR A 39 1.48 -18.32 -3.86
N PRO A 40 2.50 -18.28 -4.75
CA PRO A 40 2.44 -19.00 -6.00
C PRO A 40 2.54 -20.51 -5.77
N ASP A 41 1.64 -21.28 -6.35
CA ASP A 41 1.62 -22.74 -6.22
C ASP A 41 2.92 -23.41 -6.68
N TRP A 42 3.57 -22.86 -7.71
CA TRP A 42 4.87 -23.38 -8.19
C TRP A 42 6.02 -23.20 -7.21
N MET A 43 5.84 -22.40 -6.14
CA MET A 43 6.83 -22.25 -5.06
C MET A 43 6.74 -23.38 -4.03
N ARG A 44 5.74 -24.23 -4.07
CA ARG A 44 5.46 -25.25 -3.06
C ARG A 44 6.65 -26.15 -2.73
N ASN A 45 7.46 -26.50 -3.72
CA ASN A 45 8.64 -27.36 -3.51
C ASN A 45 9.85 -26.60 -3.00
N ASP A 46 10.02 -25.32 -3.41
CA ASP A 46 11.16 -24.48 -3.02
C ASP A 46 10.88 -23.74 -1.71
N PHE A 47 9.62 -23.36 -1.48
CA PHE A 47 9.14 -22.66 -0.29
C PHE A 47 7.80 -23.26 0.18
N PRO A 48 7.80 -24.42 0.87
CA PRO A 48 6.58 -25.03 1.42
C PRO A 48 5.78 -24.09 2.34
N PRO A 49 4.43 -24.22 2.39
CA PRO A 49 3.56 -23.34 3.19
C PRO A 49 3.91 -23.25 4.68
N VAL A 50 4.59 -24.26 5.22
CA VAL A 50 5.03 -24.29 6.64
C VAL A 50 6.07 -23.19 6.94
N TYR A 51 6.70 -22.61 5.93
CA TYR A 51 7.66 -21.50 6.07
C TYR A 51 7.05 -20.12 5.89
N LEU A 52 5.73 -20.03 5.66
CA LEU A 52 5.03 -18.75 5.63
C LEU A 52 5.13 -18.06 6.99
N ASP A 53 5.52 -16.80 6.99
CA ASP A 53 5.52 -15.97 8.20
C ASP A 53 4.11 -15.48 8.52
N LEU A 54 3.35 -16.35 9.21
CA LEU A 54 1.96 -16.07 9.54
C LEU A 54 1.81 -15.02 10.66
N ASP A 55 2.87 -14.66 11.36
CA ASP A 55 2.78 -13.57 12.34
C ASP A 55 2.68 -12.22 11.63
N VAL A 56 3.31 -12.07 10.47
CA VAL A 56 3.27 -10.88 9.63
C VAL A 56 2.05 -10.86 8.70
N LEU A 57 1.71 -12.00 8.09
CA LEU A 57 0.62 -12.08 7.11
C LEU A 57 -0.76 -12.04 7.78
N THR A 58 -1.68 -11.26 7.23
CA THR A 58 -3.12 -11.29 7.59
C THR A 58 -3.94 -12.10 6.60
N HIS A 59 -3.54 -12.10 5.33
CA HIS A 59 -4.18 -12.80 4.23
C HIS A 59 -3.11 -13.50 3.38
N VAL A 60 -3.45 -14.69 2.90
CA VAL A 60 -2.63 -15.46 1.96
C VAL A 60 -3.47 -15.71 0.71
N ASN A 61 -3.08 -15.11 -0.41
CA ASN A 61 -3.70 -15.33 -1.71
C ASN A 61 -2.98 -16.48 -2.42
N HIS A 62 -3.63 -17.64 -2.54
CA HIS A 62 -3.08 -18.82 -3.21
C HIS A 62 -3.23 -18.70 -4.73
N ALA A 63 -2.15 -18.53 -5.44
CA ALA A 63 -2.11 -18.23 -6.87
C ALA A 63 -1.59 -19.43 -7.69
N PHE A 64 -2.26 -19.87 -8.74
CA PHE A 64 -3.51 -19.39 -9.31
C PHE A 64 -4.42 -20.54 -9.70
N ALA A 65 -5.74 -20.31 -9.65
CA ALA A 65 -6.73 -21.03 -10.41
C ALA A 65 -7.33 -20.08 -11.48
N TRP A 66 -8.08 -20.59 -12.45
CA TRP A 66 -8.72 -19.77 -13.50
C TRP A 66 -9.95 -20.47 -14.07
N PRO A 67 -10.94 -19.75 -14.64
CA PRO A 67 -12.06 -20.40 -15.32
C PRO A 67 -11.64 -20.95 -16.70
N ASP A 68 -12.19 -22.10 -17.08
CA ASP A 68 -12.26 -22.45 -18.50
C ASP A 68 -13.45 -21.73 -19.18
N VAL A 69 -13.62 -21.92 -20.48
CA VAL A 69 -14.70 -21.30 -21.26
C VAL A 69 -16.10 -21.81 -20.90
N ASN A 70 -16.22 -22.86 -20.09
CA ASN A 70 -17.47 -23.44 -19.63
C ASN A 70 -17.76 -23.11 -18.14
N GLY A 71 -16.90 -22.34 -17.48
CA GLY A 71 -17.03 -21.97 -16.06
C GLY A 71 -16.50 -23.02 -15.10
N ASN A 72 -15.75 -24.03 -15.55
CA ASN A 72 -15.05 -24.94 -14.64
C ASN A 72 -13.78 -24.27 -14.09
N ILE A 73 -13.41 -24.66 -12.86
CA ILE A 73 -12.20 -24.19 -12.23
C ILE A 73 -11.02 -25.04 -12.72
N MET A 74 -10.07 -24.36 -13.34
CA MET A 74 -8.78 -24.92 -13.75
C MET A 74 -7.71 -24.47 -12.75
N SER A 75 -6.66 -25.26 -12.57
CA SER A 75 -5.55 -24.93 -11.68
C SER A 75 -4.28 -25.66 -12.11
N TYR A 76 -3.17 -25.33 -11.44
CA TYR A 76 -1.97 -26.16 -11.53
C TYR A 76 -2.21 -27.54 -10.91
N ASP A 77 -1.44 -28.54 -11.35
CA ASP A 77 -1.55 -29.92 -10.86
C ASP A 77 -1.38 -29.98 -9.33
N ASN A 78 -2.36 -30.59 -8.68
CA ASN A 78 -2.39 -30.76 -7.22
C ASN A 78 -2.42 -29.47 -6.39
N MET A 79 -2.76 -28.31 -6.96
CA MET A 79 -2.84 -27.05 -6.25
C MET A 79 -3.68 -27.16 -4.98
N PHE A 80 -4.87 -27.75 -5.05
CA PHE A 80 -5.78 -27.89 -3.91
C PHE A 80 -5.36 -28.92 -2.84
N ASN A 81 -4.24 -29.61 -3.04
CA ASN A 81 -3.67 -30.49 -2.02
C ASN A 81 -2.87 -29.75 -0.93
N ILE A 82 -2.80 -28.44 -0.99
CA ILE A 82 -2.30 -27.63 0.12
C ILE A 82 -3.30 -27.73 1.25
N SER A 83 -2.90 -28.44 2.31
CA SER A 83 -3.63 -28.40 3.56
C SER A 83 -3.57 -26.98 4.14
N ASN A 84 -4.73 -26.36 4.38
CA ASN A 84 -4.79 -25.09 5.12
C ASN A 84 -4.38 -25.25 6.60
N SER A 85 -4.03 -26.48 7.04
CA SER A 85 -3.56 -26.76 8.39
C SER A 85 -2.33 -25.95 8.83
N GLY A 86 -1.59 -25.35 7.89
CA GLY A 86 -0.51 -24.40 8.17
C GLY A 86 -0.94 -22.93 8.21
N ILE A 87 -2.15 -22.58 7.73
CA ILE A 87 -2.64 -21.19 7.60
C ILE A 87 -3.76 -20.88 8.61
N ILE A 88 -3.71 -21.56 9.75
CA ILE A 88 -4.70 -21.42 10.82
C ILE A 88 -4.72 -19.97 11.35
N HIS A 89 -5.92 -19.39 11.50
CA HIS A 89 -6.19 -18.04 12.00
C HIS A 89 -5.85 -16.89 11.05
N LYS A 90 -5.52 -17.16 9.79
CA LYS A 90 -5.36 -16.14 8.73
C LYS A 90 -6.42 -16.35 7.65
N LYS A 91 -6.66 -15.30 6.86
CA LYS A 91 -7.55 -15.43 5.71
C LYS A 91 -6.81 -16.13 4.57
N PHE A 92 -7.36 -17.25 4.13
CA PHE A 92 -6.83 -18.03 3.01
C PHE A 92 -7.74 -17.85 1.79
N ILE A 93 -7.25 -17.22 0.74
CA ILE A 93 -8.03 -16.75 -0.40
C ILE A 93 -7.53 -17.41 -1.68
N LEU A 94 -8.44 -17.87 -2.53
CA LEU A 94 -8.11 -18.43 -3.83
C LEU A 94 -7.96 -17.28 -4.85
N SER A 95 -6.75 -17.07 -5.36
CA SER A 95 -6.52 -16.08 -6.43
C SER A 95 -6.79 -16.68 -7.81
N LEU A 96 -7.56 -15.94 -8.62
CA LEU A 96 -8.13 -16.39 -9.88
C LEU A 96 -7.59 -15.56 -11.05
N GLY A 97 -6.84 -16.19 -11.95
CA GLY A 97 -6.28 -15.55 -13.14
C GLY A 97 -4.77 -15.48 -13.14
N GLY A 98 -4.24 -14.27 -13.02
CA GLY A 98 -2.83 -13.95 -13.23
C GLY A 98 -2.48 -13.85 -14.70
N TRP A 99 -1.32 -13.27 -15.00
CA TRP A 99 -0.88 -13.03 -16.38
C TRP A 99 -0.95 -14.27 -17.27
N GLY A 100 -1.73 -14.18 -18.35
CA GLY A 100 -1.86 -15.25 -19.34
C GLY A 100 -2.99 -16.28 -19.09
N ASN A 101 -3.70 -16.20 -17.95
CA ASN A 101 -4.81 -17.12 -17.60
C ASN A 101 -6.19 -16.45 -17.71
N ASP A 102 -6.37 -15.53 -18.67
CA ASP A 102 -7.55 -14.68 -18.79
C ASP A 102 -8.64 -15.20 -19.76
N GLN A 103 -8.33 -16.20 -20.58
CA GLN A 103 -9.19 -16.64 -21.71
C GLN A 103 -10.60 -17.08 -21.29
N GLY A 104 -10.74 -17.75 -20.14
CA GLY A 104 -12.02 -18.20 -19.63
C GLY A 104 -12.89 -17.06 -19.11
N PHE A 105 -12.30 -16.00 -18.54
CA PHE A 105 -13.03 -14.87 -17.98
C PHE A 105 -13.92 -14.16 -19.00
N VAL A 106 -13.44 -13.95 -20.22
CA VAL A 106 -14.24 -13.30 -21.27
C VAL A 106 -15.53 -14.06 -21.55
N ALA A 107 -15.44 -15.39 -21.69
CA ALA A 107 -16.60 -16.24 -21.93
C ALA A 107 -17.55 -16.30 -20.73
N VAL A 108 -16.99 -16.55 -19.55
CA VAL A 108 -17.74 -16.66 -18.30
C VAL A 108 -18.45 -15.36 -17.96
N ALA A 109 -17.76 -14.24 -17.97
CA ALA A 109 -18.35 -12.95 -17.62
C ALA A 109 -19.48 -12.52 -18.60
N ALA A 110 -19.41 -12.92 -19.86
CA ALA A 110 -20.41 -12.55 -20.87
C ALA A 110 -21.74 -13.30 -20.75
N SER A 111 -21.78 -14.49 -20.12
CA SER A 111 -22.98 -15.35 -20.06
C SER A 111 -23.50 -15.47 -18.63
N ALA A 112 -24.79 -15.15 -18.42
CA ALA A 112 -25.40 -15.29 -17.09
C ALA A 112 -25.39 -16.75 -16.60
N GLU A 113 -25.56 -17.74 -17.50
CA GLU A 113 -25.50 -19.16 -17.16
C GLU A 113 -24.09 -19.57 -16.73
N LEU A 114 -23.07 -19.12 -17.47
CA LEU A 114 -21.67 -19.44 -17.15
C LEU A 114 -21.20 -18.72 -15.88
N ARG A 115 -21.63 -17.48 -15.63
CA ARG A 115 -21.36 -16.79 -14.34
C ARG A 115 -21.92 -17.57 -13.17
N GLN A 116 -23.19 -18.02 -13.27
CA GLN A 116 -23.82 -18.86 -12.23
C GLN A 116 -23.05 -20.17 -12.02
N THR A 117 -22.66 -20.85 -13.10
CA THR A 117 -21.86 -22.09 -13.04
C THR A 117 -20.53 -21.85 -12.34
N PHE A 118 -19.81 -20.80 -12.76
CA PHE A 118 -18.49 -20.47 -12.21
C PHE A 118 -18.56 -20.10 -10.74
N ILE A 119 -19.55 -19.27 -10.34
CA ILE A 119 -19.71 -18.85 -8.94
C ILE A 119 -20.07 -20.05 -8.05
N ASN A 120 -20.94 -20.95 -8.50
CA ASN A 120 -21.25 -22.17 -7.75
C ASN A 120 -20.01 -23.06 -7.58
N ASN A 121 -19.23 -23.25 -8.66
CA ASN A 121 -17.98 -24.01 -8.60
C ASN A 121 -16.95 -23.36 -7.63
N LEU A 122 -16.92 -22.03 -7.53
CA LEU A 122 -16.06 -21.31 -6.57
C LEU A 122 -16.53 -21.56 -5.13
N LEU A 123 -17.83 -21.52 -4.86
CA LEU A 123 -18.38 -21.83 -3.54
C LEU A 123 -18.06 -23.28 -3.14
N ASP A 124 -18.23 -24.25 -4.05
CA ASP A 124 -17.86 -25.64 -3.81
C ASP A 124 -16.37 -25.79 -3.47
N VAL A 125 -15.49 -25.08 -4.18
CA VAL A 125 -14.04 -25.08 -3.92
C VAL A 125 -13.72 -24.41 -2.58
N CYS A 126 -14.38 -23.30 -2.23
CA CYS A 126 -14.19 -22.66 -0.93
C CYS A 126 -14.58 -23.60 0.21
N ASP A 127 -15.73 -24.29 0.10
CA ASP A 127 -16.20 -25.23 1.10
C ASP A 127 -15.30 -26.47 1.22
N GLU A 128 -14.88 -27.04 0.07
CA GLU A 128 -14.10 -28.28 0.05
C GLU A 128 -12.67 -28.08 0.57
N TYR A 129 -12.03 -26.94 0.21
CA TYR A 129 -10.62 -26.70 0.52
C TYR A 129 -10.40 -25.65 1.61
N GLY A 130 -11.47 -25.05 2.13
CA GLY A 130 -11.44 -24.11 3.26
C GLY A 130 -10.86 -22.75 2.91
N TYR A 131 -11.16 -22.24 1.71
CA TYR A 131 -10.84 -20.86 1.37
C TYR A 131 -11.84 -19.90 2.02
N ASP A 132 -11.35 -18.77 2.51
CA ASP A 132 -12.16 -17.68 3.09
C ASP A 132 -12.69 -16.70 2.01
N GLY A 133 -12.58 -17.04 0.75
CA GLY A 133 -13.03 -16.21 -0.36
C GLY A 133 -12.14 -16.31 -1.59
N VAL A 134 -12.33 -15.38 -2.51
CA VAL A 134 -11.61 -15.33 -3.79
C VAL A 134 -11.00 -13.97 -4.06
N ASP A 135 -9.93 -13.96 -4.83
CA ASP A 135 -9.27 -12.77 -5.34
C ASP A 135 -9.30 -12.82 -6.88
N LEU A 136 -9.82 -11.77 -7.52
CA LEU A 136 -9.92 -11.69 -8.98
C LEU A 136 -8.71 -10.96 -9.55
N ASP A 137 -7.89 -11.69 -10.28
CA ASP A 137 -6.72 -11.19 -10.99
C ASP A 137 -6.87 -11.38 -12.49
N TRP A 138 -7.95 -10.83 -13.06
CA TRP A 138 -8.18 -10.85 -14.50
C TRP A 138 -7.33 -9.80 -15.20
N GLU A 139 -6.28 -10.24 -15.91
CA GLU A 139 -5.33 -9.37 -16.60
C GLU A 139 -5.44 -9.48 -18.12
N HIS A 140 -6.28 -8.69 -18.80
CA HIS A 140 -7.20 -7.65 -18.29
C HIS A 140 -8.51 -7.67 -19.11
N PRO A 141 -9.62 -7.10 -18.61
CA PRO A 141 -10.71 -6.66 -19.48
C PRO A 141 -10.15 -5.71 -20.56
N GLN A 142 -10.62 -5.85 -21.81
CA GLN A 142 -10.04 -5.11 -22.94
C GLN A 142 -11.07 -4.30 -23.73
N SER A 143 -12.32 -4.28 -23.27
CA SER A 143 -13.42 -3.61 -23.95
C SER A 143 -14.46 -3.06 -22.95
N THR A 144 -15.33 -2.18 -23.44
CA THR A 144 -16.51 -1.74 -22.68
C THR A 144 -17.45 -2.92 -22.34
N ALA A 145 -17.51 -3.93 -23.22
CA ALA A 145 -18.30 -5.12 -22.96
C ALA A 145 -17.71 -5.92 -21.80
N ASP A 146 -16.40 -6.17 -21.80
CA ASP A 146 -15.74 -6.89 -20.71
C ASP A 146 -15.87 -6.14 -19.38
N ARG A 147 -15.72 -4.80 -19.39
CA ARG A 147 -15.94 -3.96 -18.21
C ARG A 147 -17.34 -4.15 -17.62
N ASN A 148 -18.37 -4.12 -18.47
CA ASN A 148 -19.76 -4.28 -18.03
C ASN A 148 -20.01 -5.71 -17.54
N ASN A 149 -19.43 -6.70 -18.21
CA ASN A 149 -19.54 -8.11 -17.85
C ASN A 149 -18.80 -8.42 -16.53
N LEU A 150 -17.65 -7.79 -16.28
CA LEU A 150 -16.95 -7.85 -15.00
C LEU A 150 -17.83 -7.32 -13.86
N ASN A 151 -18.51 -6.19 -14.07
CA ASN A 151 -19.45 -5.67 -13.09
C ASN A 151 -20.56 -6.67 -12.75
N LEU A 152 -21.13 -7.34 -13.78
CA LEU A 152 -22.14 -8.38 -13.56
C LEU A 152 -21.57 -9.59 -12.80
N LEU A 153 -20.39 -10.08 -13.20
CA LEU A 153 -19.74 -11.20 -12.53
C LEU A 153 -19.50 -10.90 -11.03
N VAL A 154 -18.92 -9.74 -10.73
CA VAL A 154 -18.59 -9.36 -9.35
C VAL A 154 -19.85 -9.13 -8.51
N SER A 155 -20.88 -8.48 -9.03
CA SER A 155 -22.11 -8.24 -8.27
C SER A 155 -22.95 -9.51 -8.04
N GLU A 156 -22.96 -10.43 -9.01
CA GLU A 156 -23.60 -11.74 -8.84
C GLU A 156 -22.81 -12.59 -7.82
N MET A 157 -21.47 -12.54 -7.88
CA MET A 157 -20.59 -13.21 -6.91
C MET A 157 -20.81 -12.67 -5.50
N ASP A 158 -20.81 -11.35 -5.29
CA ASP A 158 -21.08 -10.69 -4.00
C ASP A 158 -22.42 -11.16 -3.42
N SER A 159 -23.48 -11.14 -4.23
CA SER A 159 -24.81 -11.57 -3.81
C SER A 159 -24.87 -13.05 -3.41
N MET A 160 -24.21 -13.91 -4.19
CA MET A 160 -24.21 -15.37 -3.94
C MET A 160 -23.33 -15.76 -2.77
N PHE A 161 -22.15 -15.14 -2.66
CA PHE A 161 -21.24 -15.36 -1.53
C PHE A 161 -21.87 -14.91 -0.23
N TYR A 162 -22.45 -13.70 -0.18
CA TYR A 162 -23.16 -13.21 1.00
C TYR A 162 -24.33 -14.11 1.42
N ALA A 163 -25.06 -14.67 0.45
CA ALA A 163 -26.18 -15.58 0.73
C ALA A 163 -25.70 -16.96 1.21
N HIS A 164 -24.52 -17.43 0.79
CA HIS A 164 -23.92 -18.69 1.19
C HIS A 164 -23.24 -18.58 2.55
N ASP A 165 -22.27 -17.67 2.66
CA ASP A 165 -21.57 -17.29 3.89
C ASP A 165 -21.12 -15.82 3.79
N SER A 166 -21.71 -14.97 4.62
CA SER A 166 -21.41 -13.52 4.64
C SER A 166 -20.00 -13.17 5.11
N THR A 167 -19.17 -14.14 5.48
CA THR A 167 -17.76 -13.96 5.88
C THR A 167 -16.77 -14.23 4.75
N LEU A 168 -17.24 -14.75 3.61
CA LEU A 168 -16.43 -14.95 2.43
C LEU A 168 -16.04 -13.60 1.81
N LEU A 169 -14.78 -13.46 1.46
CA LEU A 169 -14.21 -12.23 0.90
C LEU A 169 -14.17 -12.27 -0.64
N ILE A 170 -14.37 -11.12 -1.25
CA ILE A 170 -14.09 -10.87 -2.67
C ILE A 170 -13.05 -9.77 -2.75
N THR A 171 -11.87 -10.08 -3.27
CA THR A 171 -10.79 -9.11 -3.47
C THR A 171 -10.38 -9.04 -4.94
N MET A 172 -9.62 -8.03 -5.32
CA MET A 172 -9.16 -7.89 -6.70
C MET A 172 -7.74 -7.35 -6.77
N ALA A 173 -6.89 -8.00 -7.58
CA ALA A 173 -5.66 -7.39 -8.09
C ALA A 173 -6.03 -6.40 -9.21
N VAL A 174 -5.44 -5.20 -9.18
CA VAL A 174 -5.84 -4.14 -10.09
C VAL A 174 -4.67 -3.32 -10.63
N PRO A 175 -4.75 -2.89 -11.90
CA PRO A 175 -3.74 -2.02 -12.50
C PRO A 175 -3.81 -0.60 -11.90
N THR A 176 -2.67 0.08 -11.94
CA THR A 176 -2.49 1.40 -11.35
C THR A 176 -2.34 2.54 -12.36
N SER A 177 -2.70 2.29 -13.62
CA SER A 177 -2.67 3.29 -14.68
C SER A 177 -3.91 3.21 -15.57
N SER A 178 -4.10 4.21 -16.42
CA SER A 178 -5.21 4.23 -17.38
C SER A 178 -5.04 3.24 -18.53
N TRP A 179 -3.86 2.66 -18.74
CA TRP A 179 -3.59 1.74 -19.83
C TRP A 179 -4.60 0.57 -19.83
N SER A 180 -4.72 -0.18 -18.78
CA SER A 180 -5.73 -1.23 -18.57
C SER A 180 -6.83 -0.83 -17.60
N GLY A 181 -6.55 0.04 -16.63
CA GLY A 181 -7.51 0.50 -15.63
C GLY A 181 -8.71 1.26 -16.19
N GLN A 182 -8.68 1.75 -17.44
CA GLN A 182 -9.85 2.31 -18.12
C GLN A 182 -10.97 1.29 -18.29
N TRP A 183 -10.65 0.00 -18.33
CA TRP A 183 -11.59 -1.12 -18.51
C TRP A 183 -12.18 -1.67 -17.21
N TYR A 184 -11.88 -1.03 -16.05
CA TYR A 184 -12.48 -1.34 -14.76
C TYR A 184 -13.45 -0.23 -14.36
N ASP A 185 -14.65 -0.56 -13.94
CA ASP A 185 -15.59 0.38 -13.34
C ASP A 185 -15.40 0.43 -11.83
N PHE A 186 -14.30 1.04 -11.39
CA PHE A 186 -13.98 1.14 -9.96
C PHE A 186 -15.07 1.85 -9.14
N GLY A 187 -15.83 2.76 -9.77
CA GLY A 187 -16.97 3.42 -9.12
C GLY A 187 -18.06 2.43 -8.72
N TYR A 188 -18.24 1.38 -9.51
CA TYR A 188 -19.17 0.28 -9.23
C TYR A 188 -18.53 -0.78 -8.35
N LEU A 189 -17.35 -1.29 -8.73
CA LEU A 189 -16.66 -2.43 -8.12
C LEU A 189 -16.37 -2.20 -6.62
N LYS A 190 -16.02 -0.98 -6.21
CA LYS A 190 -15.72 -0.66 -4.79
C LYS A 190 -16.88 -0.90 -3.82
N ASN A 191 -18.11 -1.12 -4.33
CA ASN A 191 -19.27 -1.43 -3.49
C ASN A 191 -19.52 -2.95 -3.36
N HIS A 192 -18.79 -3.76 -4.09
CA HIS A 192 -18.95 -5.21 -4.18
C HIS A 192 -17.67 -5.99 -3.85
N VAL A 193 -16.56 -5.28 -3.63
CA VAL A 193 -15.23 -5.84 -3.36
C VAL A 193 -14.78 -5.35 -1.99
N ASP A 194 -14.25 -6.24 -1.16
CA ASP A 194 -13.77 -5.90 0.18
C ASP A 194 -12.56 -4.99 0.13
N PHE A 195 -11.59 -5.31 -0.73
CA PHE A 195 -10.42 -4.48 -0.98
C PHE A 195 -9.72 -4.80 -2.31
N PHE A 196 -8.88 -3.86 -2.74
CA PHE A 196 -8.10 -3.94 -3.97
C PHE A 196 -6.61 -4.07 -3.65
N ASN A 197 -5.94 -5.00 -4.31
CA ASN A 197 -4.51 -5.19 -4.32
C ASN A 197 -3.93 -4.41 -5.51
N ALA A 198 -3.39 -3.22 -5.27
CA ALA A 198 -2.86 -2.36 -6.32
C ALA A 198 -1.50 -2.89 -6.81
N MET A 199 -1.39 -3.24 -8.08
CA MET A 199 -0.14 -3.69 -8.70
C MET A 199 0.77 -2.49 -8.98
N THR A 200 1.38 -1.93 -7.92
CA THR A 200 2.30 -0.80 -7.94
C THR A 200 3.73 -1.22 -8.29
N TYR A 201 3.86 -2.14 -9.21
CA TYR A 201 5.09 -2.67 -9.79
C TYR A 201 4.90 -2.89 -11.29
N ASP A 202 5.93 -3.38 -11.96
CA ASP A 202 5.98 -3.41 -13.43
C ASP A 202 5.79 -2.01 -14.05
N ILE A 203 6.26 -0.97 -13.33
CA ILE A 203 6.22 0.41 -13.82
C ILE A 203 7.13 0.52 -15.04
N HIS A 204 8.34 -0.05 -14.98
CA HIS A 204 9.23 -0.19 -16.12
C HIS A 204 9.47 -1.66 -16.47
N GLY A 205 9.68 -1.91 -17.76
CA GLY A 205 9.94 -3.24 -18.29
C GLY A 205 10.33 -3.17 -19.76
N GLY A 206 10.23 -4.31 -20.46
CA GLY A 206 10.56 -4.39 -21.88
C GLY A 206 9.71 -3.49 -22.81
N TRP A 207 8.62 -2.95 -22.32
CA TRP A 207 7.71 -2.01 -23.00
C TRP A 207 8.12 -0.54 -22.82
N SER A 208 9.00 -0.22 -21.87
CA SER A 208 9.41 1.14 -21.55
C SER A 208 10.42 1.69 -22.56
N SER A 209 10.52 3.01 -22.65
CA SER A 209 11.48 3.69 -23.53
C SER A 209 12.89 3.75 -22.96
N HIS A 210 13.06 3.46 -21.67
CA HIS A 210 14.32 3.52 -20.94
C HIS A 210 14.36 2.48 -19.81
N ALA A 211 15.56 2.18 -19.30
CA ALA A 211 15.75 1.35 -18.14
C ALA A 211 15.34 2.14 -16.88
N GLY A 212 14.27 1.72 -16.22
CA GLY A 212 13.72 2.40 -15.04
C GLY A 212 13.40 1.44 -13.91
N HIS A 213 13.08 1.98 -12.74
CA HIS A 213 12.75 1.19 -11.57
C HIS A 213 11.49 0.32 -11.76
N ASN A 214 11.50 -0.90 -11.24
CA ASN A 214 10.35 -1.81 -11.26
C ASN A 214 9.15 -1.22 -10.46
N SER A 215 9.44 -0.61 -9.31
CA SER A 215 8.42 -0.10 -8.40
C SER A 215 8.93 1.16 -7.66
N PRO A 216 9.21 2.27 -8.38
CA PRO A 216 9.68 3.50 -7.74
C PRO A 216 8.57 4.09 -6.86
N LEU A 217 8.91 4.52 -5.64
CA LEU A 217 7.93 5.19 -4.78
C LEU A 217 7.47 6.51 -5.40
N TYR A 218 8.41 7.28 -5.95
CA TYR A 218 8.19 8.53 -6.68
C TYR A 218 8.83 8.47 -8.07
N GLN A 219 8.32 9.28 -9.02
CA GLN A 219 8.82 9.32 -10.39
C GLN A 219 10.29 9.74 -10.45
N SER A 220 11.13 8.90 -11.06
CA SER A 220 12.55 9.20 -11.34
C SER A 220 12.89 8.77 -12.76
N PRO A 221 13.19 9.76 -13.64
CA PRO A 221 13.30 11.20 -13.33
C PRO A 221 11.92 11.82 -13.03
N PRO A 222 11.89 13.02 -12.40
CA PRO A 222 10.64 13.74 -12.17
C PRO A 222 9.87 13.95 -13.48
N GLY A 223 8.58 13.58 -13.49
CA GLY A 223 7.74 13.66 -14.70
C GLY A 223 7.85 12.46 -15.64
N ASP A 224 8.46 11.37 -15.18
CA ASP A 224 8.51 10.11 -15.93
C ASP A 224 7.11 9.65 -16.34
N PRO A 225 6.84 9.43 -17.65
CA PRO A 225 5.52 9.04 -18.13
C PRO A 225 5.09 7.64 -17.68
N ASP A 226 6.03 6.76 -17.34
CA ASP A 226 5.74 5.40 -16.90
C ASP A 226 5.20 5.38 -15.44
N GLY A 227 5.49 6.43 -14.66
CA GLY A 227 4.83 6.65 -13.37
C GLY A 227 5.61 6.19 -12.15
N SER A 228 4.89 5.88 -11.08
CA SER A 228 5.42 5.44 -9.77
C SER A 228 4.31 4.87 -8.89
N CYS A 229 4.64 4.30 -7.73
CA CYS A 229 3.66 3.91 -6.72
C CYS A 229 2.72 5.06 -6.37
N GLN A 230 3.28 6.26 -6.12
CA GLN A 230 2.49 7.46 -5.81
C GLN A 230 1.50 7.82 -6.91
N THR A 231 1.92 7.82 -8.18
CA THR A 231 1.02 8.16 -9.30
C THR A 231 -0.05 7.10 -9.46
N GLY A 232 0.27 5.83 -9.25
CA GLY A 232 -0.67 4.71 -9.27
C GLY A 232 -1.72 4.80 -8.16
N ILE A 233 -1.31 5.06 -6.93
CA ILE A 233 -2.24 5.27 -5.80
C ILE A 233 -3.10 6.52 -6.01
N ASN A 234 -2.54 7.60 -6.54
CA ASN A 234 -3.32 8.80 -6.89
C ASN A 234 -4.31 8.51 -8.02
N TYR A 235 -3.95 7.68 -9.01
CA TYR A 235 -4.89 7.23 -10.04
C TYR A 235 -6.08 6.51 -9.41
N LEU A 236 -5.86 5.53 -8.54
CA LEU A 236 -6.94 4.77 -7.91
C LEU A 236 -7.78 5.62 -6.94
N THR A 237 -7.15 6.43 -6.09
CA THR A 237 -7.86 7.19 -5.06
C THR A 237 -8.51 8.47 -5.59
N VAL A 238 -7.78 9.27 -6.36
CA VAL A 238 -8.24 10.60 -6.82
C VAL A 238 -8.99 10.50 -8.14
N THR A 239 -8.44 9.79 -9.14
CA THR A 239 -9.04 9.73 -10.49
C THR A 239 -10.20 8.74 -10.52
N ARG A 240 -10.08 7.59 -9.86
CA ARG A 240 -11.07 6.51 -9.90
C ARG A 240 -11.97 6.48 -8.66
N GLY A 241 -11.62 7.21 -7.58
CA GLY A 241 -12.44 7.43 -6.39
C GLY A 241 -12.63 6.20 -5.50
N ILE A 242 -11.62 5.34 -5.43
CA ILE A 242 -11.57 4.23 -4.47
C ILE A 242 -11.15 4.81 -3.12
N PRO A 243 -11.84 4.51 -2.01
CA PRO A 243 -11.41 4.90 -0.67
C PRO A 243 -10.03 4.32 -0.34
N ALA A 244 -9.13 5.11 0.23
CA ALA A 244 -7.75 4.69 0.52
C ALA A 244 -7.71 3.40 1.37
N HIS A 245 -8.58 3.27 2.37
CA HIS A 245 -8.66 2.09 3.23
C HIS A 245 -9.08 0.78 2.50
N GLN A 246 -9.59 0.86 1.27
CA GLN A 246 -9.86 -0.31 0.43
C GLN A 246 -8.68 -0.69 -0.46
N ILE A 247 -7.54 0.01 -0.43
CA ILE A 247 -6.40 -0.24 -1.30
C ILE A 247 -5.23 -0.79 -0.49
N ASN A 248 -4.60 -1.84 -0.97
CA ASN A 248 -3.30 -2.32 -0.50
C ASN A 248 -2.21 -1.95 -1.52
N LEU A 249 -1.10 -1.41 -1.05
CA LEU A 249 0.06 -1.04 -1.87
C LEU A 249 0.85 -2.29 -2.25
N GLY A 250 1.07 -2.53 -3.54
CA GLY A 250 1.86 -3.66 -4.04
C GLY A 250 3.35 -3.49 -3.82
N LEU A 251 3.97 -4.54 -3.30
CA LEU A 251 5.40 -4.63 -2.99
C LEU A 251 6.00 -5.80 -3.77
N PRO A 252 6.89 -5.56 -4.75
CA PRO A 252 7.51 -6.63 -5.52
C PRO A 252 8.70 -7.23 -4.78
N PHE A 253 8.73 -8.55 -4.67
CA PHE A 253 9.86 -9.29 -4.16
C PHE A 253 10.79 -9.80 -5.28
N TRP A 254 10.83 -9.04 -6.40
CA TRP A 254 11.73 -9.28 -7.53
C TRP A 254 12.19 -7.96 -8.15
N GLY A 255 13.29 -8.03 -8.86
CA GLY A 255 13.85 -6.93 -9.65
C GLY A 255 13.81 -7.20 -11.14
N LYS A 256 14.27 -6.22 -11.92
CA LYS A 256 14.38 -6.31 -13.38
C LYS A 256 15.79 -5.98 -13.85
N GLU A 257 16.36 -6.81 -14.71
CA GLU A 257 17.67 -6.59 -15.31
C GLU A 257 17.51 -6.08 -16.74
N PHE A 258 18.07 -4.91 -17.01
CA PHE A 258 18.12 -4.26 -18.32
C PHE A 258 19.53 -4.30 -18.90
N ASN A 259 19.67 -4.54 -20.21
CA ASN A 259 20.92 -4.32 -20.91
C ASN A 259 21.11 -2.81 -21.19
N ALA A 260 21.58 -2.08 -20.19
CA ALA A 260 21.78 -0.64 -20.16
C ALA A 260 23.05 -0.27 -19.39
N SER A 261 23.64 0.90 -19.67
CA SER A 261 24.83 1.38 -18.97
C SER A 261 24.52 2.14 -17.67
N ASN A 262 23.30 2.62 -17.50
CA ASN A 262 22.84 3.39 -16.33
C ASN A 262 21.32 3.38 -16.23
N ILE A 263 20.83 3.71 -15.02
CA ILE A 263 19.41 3.97 -14.80
C ILE A 263 18.94 5.17 -15.64
N ASN A 264 17.67 5.16 -16.08
CA ASN A 264 17.05 6.15 -16.95
C ASN A 264 17.70 6.27 -18.34
N GLY A 265 18.61 5.36 -18.69
CA GLY A 265 19.27 5.27 -20.00
C GLY A 265 18.53 4.35 -20.97
N ALA A 266 18.87 4.48 -22.25
CA ALA A 266 18.38 3.54 -23.28
C ALA A 266 18.89 2.12 -22.98
N PHE A 267 18.06 1.12 -23.28
CA PHE A 267 18.40 -0.28 -23.15
C PHE A 267 18.17 -1.05 -24.46
N THR A 268 18.68 -2.26 -24.55
CA THR A 268 18.53 -3.12 -25.71
C THR A 268 18.15 -4.55 -25.30
N GLY A 269 17.51 -5.29 -26.19
CA GLY A 269 17.14 -6.70 -25.96
C GLY A 269 15.99 -6.86 -24.99
N SER A 270 15.88 -8.05 -24.42
CA SER A 270 14.87 -8.40 -23.43
C SER A 270 15.26 -7.93 -22.03
N VAL A 271 14.25 -7.67 -21.20
CA VAL A 271 14.37 -7.42 -19.75
C VAL A 271 14.09 -8.73 -19.03
N ALA A 272 14.91 -9.08 -18.05
CA ALA A 272 14.74 -10.29 -17.26
C ALA A 272 14.23 -9.95 -15.84
N ASP A 273 13.34 -10.79 -15.33
CA ASP A 273 12.91 -10.74 -13.94
C ASP A 273 13.87 -11.57 -13.08
N ILE A 274 14.32 -11.01 -11.96
CA ILE A 274 15.28 -11.61 -11.03
C ILE A 274 14.67 -11.64 -9.64
N ARG A 275 14.51 -12.81 -9.03
CA ARG A 275 13.98 -12.91 -7.65
C ARG A 275 14.88 -12.18 -6.68
N TYR A 276 14.31 -11.55 -5.65
CA TYR A 276 15.11 -10.85 -4.64
C TYR A 276 16.17 -11.76 -4.02
N SER A 277 15.86 -13.03 -3.78
CA SER A 277 16.80 -14.01 -3.21
C SER A 277 18.13 -14.16 -3.97
N GLU A 278 18.16 -13.79 -5.24
CA GLU A 278 19.34 -13.86 -6.09
C GLU A 278 20.17 -12.55 -6.05
N ILE A 279 19.57 -11.43 -5.64
CA ILE A 279 20.14 -10.09 -5.81
C ILE A 279 21.21 -9.75 -4.76
N PRO A 280 21.01 -9.99 -3.43
CA PRO A 280 22.01 -9.59 -2.42
C PRO A 280 23.38 -10.19 -2.64
N GLY A 281 23.46 -11.41 -3.20
CA GLY A 281 24.72 -12.09 -3.52
C GLY A 281 25.51 -11.46 -4.66
N LEU A 282 24.91 -10.58 -5.45
CA LEU A 282 25.57 -9.86 -6.54
C LEU A 282 26.32 -8.62 -6.05
N ILE A 283 25.91 -8.03 -4.93
CA ILE A 283 26.50 -6.78 -4.40
C ILE A 283 27.96 -7.02 -4.02
N ASN A 284 28.85 -6.21 -4.56
CA ASN A 284 30.32 -6.34 -4.47
C ASN A 284 30.88 -7.66 -5.07
N ASN A 285 30.06 -8.34 -5.87
CA ASN A 285 30.46 -9.52 -6.62
C ASN A 285 30.12 -9.33 -8.11
N GLY A 286 30.83 -8.42 -8.75
CA GLY A 286 30.60 -8.02 -10.14
C GLY A 286 29.51 -6.94 -10.34
N TRP A 287 28.93 -6.42 -9.23
CA TRP A 287 27.91 -5.38 -9.26
C TRP A 287 28.11 -4.35 -8.16
N THR A 288 27.95 -3.07 -8.52
CA THR A 288 28.04 -1.93 -7.61
C THR A 288 26.64 -1.46 -7.22
N TYR A 289 26.42 -1.29 -5.92
CA TYR A 289 25.18 -0.77 -5.34
C TYR A 289 25.05 0.73 -5.51
N HIS A 290 23.86 1.18 -5.84
CA HIS A 290 23.44 2.58 -5.90
C HIS A 290 22.07 2.77 -5.25
N TRP A 291 21.81 3.97 -4.77
CA TRP A 291 20.52 4.39 -4.24
C TRP A 291 19.99 5.57 -5.04
N ASP A 292 18.77 5.48 -5.55
CA ASP A 292 18.06 6.60 -6.15
C ASP A 292 17.23 7.31 -5.09
N SER A 293 17.71 8.47 -4.63
CA SER A 293 17.05 9.26 -3.59
C SER A 293 15.76 9.97 -4.06
N ILE A 294 15.46 9.96 -5.37
CA ILE A 294 14.21 10.46 -5.92
C ILE A 294 13.16 9.35 -5.93
N ALA A 295 13.54 8.18 -6.45
CA ALA A 295 12.66 7.02 -6.52
C ALA A 295 12.45 6.31 -5.17
N TYR A 296 13.36 6.52 -4.21
CA TYR A 296 13.47 5.75 -2.96
C TYR A 296 13.63 4.25 -3.23
N CYS A 297 14.44 3.93 -4.19
CA CYS A 297 14.73 2.55 -4.60
C CYS A 297 16.21 2.33 -4.87
N PRO A 298 16.72 1.10 -4.57
CA PRO A 298 18.06 0.69 -4.95
C PRO A 298 18.14 0.25 -6.41
N TYR A 299 19.34 0.28 -6.95
CA TYR A 299 19.70 -0.39 -8.19
C TYR A 299 21.16 -0.81 -8.19
N LEU A 300 21.50 -1.75 -9.04
CA LEU A 300 22.87 -2.20 -9.25
C LEU A 300 23.30 -1.90 -10.67
N ILE A 301 24.58 -1.58 -10.84
CA ILE A 301 25.25 -1.53 -12.16
C ILE A 301 26.39 -2.57 -12.15
N ASN A 302 26.45 -3.41 -13.17
CA ASN A 302 27.54 -4.38 -13.28
C ASN A 302 28.88 -3.68 -13.59
N ASP A 303 30.00 -4.34 -13.23
CA ASP A 303 31.35 -3.75 -13.35
C ASP A 303 31.70 -3.35 -14.79
N GLU A 304 31.15 -4.04 -15.80
CA GLU A 304 31.33 -3.72 -17.22
C GLU A 304 30.47 -2.53 -17.68
N GLN A 305 29.57 -2.03 -16.84
CA GLN A 305 28.62 -0.94 -17.15
C GLN A 305 27.75 -1.25 -18.39
N THR A 306 27.29 -2.49 -18.51
CA THR A 306 26.45 -2.98 -19.60
C THR A 306 25.08 -3.43 -19.13
N LYS A 307 24.88 -3.56 -17.83
CA LYS A 307 23.63 -4.00 -17.21
C LYS A 307 23.26 -3.16 -16.00
N VAL A 308 21.98 -2.88 -15.88
CA VAL A 308 21.33 -2.25 -14.71
C VAL A 308 20.31 -3.23 -14.16
N LEU A 309 20.35 -3.50 -12.86
CA LEU A 309 19.37 -4.30 -12.15
C LEU A 309 18.66 -3.41 -11.14
N VAL A 310 17.35 -3.25 -11.29
CA VAL A 310 16.49 -2.45 -10.41
C VAL A 310 15.65 -3.39 -9.54
N TYR A 311 15.47 -3.04 -8.26
CA TYR A 311 14.79 -3.94 -7.31
C TYR A 311 14.30 -3.17 -6.08
N ASP A 312 13.66 -3.86 -5.14
CA ASP A 312 13.35 -3.36 -3.80
C ASP A 312 14.24 -4.08 -2.77
N ASN A 313 14.70 -3.34 -1.76
CA ASN A 313 15.43 -3.87 -0.61
C ASN A 313 14.68 -3.55 0.71
N PRO A 314 15.13 -4.01 1.88
CA PRO A 314 14.48 -3.68 3.15
C PRO A 314 14.26 -2.19 3.38
N GLU A 315 15.19 -1.33 2.93
CA GLU A 315 15.08 0.13 3.06
C GLU A 315 13.94 0.70 2.20
N SER A 316 13.86 0.33 0.92
CA SER A 316 12.78 0.79 0.03
C SER A 316 11.42 0.25 0.44
N ILE A 317 11.34 -0.98 0.96
CA ILE A 317 10.13 -1.56 1.54
C ILE A 317 9.68 -0.74 2.76
N ALA A 318 10.60 -0.36 3.65
CA ALA A 318 10.28 0.48 4.81
C ALA A 318 9.64 1.82 4.39
N TYR A 319 10.20 2.51 3.39
CA TYR A 319 9.61 3.75 2.84
C TYR A 319 8.23 3.55 2.22
N LYS A 320 8.00 2.42 1.55
CA LYS A 320 6.69 2.10 0.99
C LYS A 320 5.67 1.78 2.08
N CYS A 321 6.07 1.13 3.16
CA CYS A 321 5.24 0.91 4.34
C CYS A 321 4.86 2.24 5.02
N GLU A 322 5.82 3.14 5.22
CA GLU A 322 5.57 4.49 5.74
C GLU A 322 4.59 5.26 4.84
N TYR A 323 4.81 5.25 3.53
CA TYR A 323 3.90 5.86 2.55
C TYR A 323 2.48 5.29 2.64
N ALA A 324 2.34 3.96 2.78
CA ALA A 324 1.03 3.33 2.91
C ALA A 324 0.29 3.81 4.17
N MET A 325 0.99 3.95 5.29
CA MET A 325 0.44 4.50 6.54
C MET A 325 0.09 5.99 6.41
N GLU A 326 0.96 6.82 5.85
CA GLU A 326 0.72 8.26 5.64
C GLU A 326 -0.49 8.53 4.73
N ARG A 327 -0.71 7.64 3.75
CA ARG A 327 -1.85 7.73 2.81
C ARG A 327 -3.10 7.05 3.34
N GLU A 328 -3.07 6.53 4.57
CA GLU A 328 -4.19 5.80 5.20
C GLU A 328 -4.70 4.65 4.30
N LEU A 329 -3.78 3.97 3.61
CA LEU A 329 -4.12 2.80 2.82
C LEU A 329 -4.57 1.66 3.74
N GLY A 330 -5.40 0.76 3.22
CA GLY A 330 -5.90 -0.37 3.97
C GLY A 330 -4.84 -1.42 4.28
N GLY A 331 -3.74 -1.44 3.54
CA GLY A 331 -2.70 -2.42 3.71
C GLY A 331 -1.56 -2.34 2.71
N VAL A 332 -0.73 -3.38 2.75
CA VAL A 332 0.28 -3.69 1.74
C VAL A 332 0.01 -5.07 1.14
N MET A 333 0.49 -5.29 -0.08
CA MET A 333 0.35 -6.56 -0.79
C MET A 333 1.69 -6.99 -1.37
N ILE A 334 2.03 -8.26 -1.23
CA ILE A 334 3.32 -8.85 -1.61
C ILE A 334 3.14 -9.72 -2.86
N TRP A 335 3.89 -9.47 -3.92
CA TRP A 335 4.13 -10.40 -5.01
C TRP A 335 5.63 -10.68 -5.13
N ALA A 336 6.15 -11.88 -4.77
CA ALA A 336 5.40 -13.01 -4.28
C ALA A 336 6.16 -13.64 -3.09
N LEU A 337 5.43 -14.30 -2.24
CA LEU A 337 5.97 -15.02 -1.08
C LEU A 337 6.98 -16.09 -1.52
N GLY A 338 8.09 -16.19 -0.79
CA GLY A 338 9.18 -17.10 -1.08
C GLY A 338 10.22 -16.55 -2.07
N TYR A 339 9.98 -15.37 -2.69
CA TYR A 339 10.97 -14.78 -3.59
C TYR A 339 12.09 -14.03 -2.85
N ASP A 340 11.94 -13.80 -1.55
CA ASP A 340 12.90 -13.10 -0.69
C ASP A 340 13.69 -14.03 0.23
N VAL A 341 13.62 -15.36 0.05
CA VAL A 341 14.32 -16.32 0.88
C VAL A 341 15.81 -16.34 0.55
N THR A 342 16.62 -15.74 1.42
CA THR A 342 18.08 -15.69 1.34
C THR A 342 18.73 -16.55 2.43
N SER A 343 20.07 -16.60 2.45
CA SER A 343 20.80 -17.20 3.57
C SER A 343 20.62 -16.47 4.91
N ASN A 344 20.15 -15.21 4.85
CA ASN A 344 19.88 -14.38 6.03
C ASN A 344 18.41 -14.46 6.49
N GLY A 345 17.57 -15.23 5.80
CA GLY A 345 16.14 -15.32 6.06
C GLY A 345 15.30 -14.59 5.00
N GLN A 346 14.11 -14.15 5.38
CA GLN A 346 13.15 -13.42 4.54
C GLN A 346 13.23 -11.93 4.86
N GLU A 347 14.24 -11.25 4.28
CA GLU A 347 14.61 -9.87 4.68
C GLU A 347 13.53 -8.84 4.32
N LEU A 348 12.76 -9.05 3.22
CA LEU A 348 11.73 -8.08 2.81
C LEU A 348 10.46 -8.23 3.65
N ILE A 349 10.02 -9.44 3.97
CA ILE A 349 8.87 -9.64 4.85
C ILE A 349 9.18 -9.19 6.28
N GLN A 350 10.42 -9.40 6.74
CA GLN A 350 10.87 -8.88 8.03
C GLN A 350 10.84 -7.35 8.08
N SER A 351 11.22 -6.68 6.98
CA SER A 351 11.12 -5.21 6.90
C SER A 351 9.66 -4.71 6.99
N ILE A 352 8.70 -5.48 6.44
CA ILE A 352 7.27 -5.17 6.61
C ILE A 352 6.86 -5.32 8.07
N ASP A 353 7.27 -6.38 8.74
CA ASP A 353 6.98 -6.61 10.15
C ASP A 353 7.45 -5.44 11.02
N GLU A 354 8.72 -5.08 10.87
CA GLU A 354 9.37 -4.03 11.65
C GLU A 354 8.82 -2.61 11.38
N ASN A 355 8.44 -2.31 10.13
CA ASN A 355 8.12 -0.95 9.70
C ASN A 355 6.63 -0.73 9.40
N TYR A 356 5.80 -1.76 9.43
CA TYR A 356 4.37 -1.65 9.17
C TYR A 356 3.50 -2.14 10.33
N LEU A 357 3.87 -3.26 10.97
CA LEU A 357 3.06 -3.86 12.04
C LEU A 357 3.54 -3.48 13.44
N HIS A 358 4.85 -3.37 13.64
CA HIS A 358 5.48 -3.11 14.95
C HIS A 358 6.04 -1.68 15.01
N THR A 359 5.46 -0.75 14.29
CA THR A 359 5.72 0.66 14.52
C THR A 359 5.21 1.03 15.93
N GLU A 360 6.02 0.78 16.96
CA GLU A 360 5.90 1.60 18.15
C GLU A 360 6.03 3.05 17.67
N MET A 361 5.04 3.89 17.97
CA MET A 361 5.04 5.32 17.59
C MET A 361 6.10 6.10 18.40
N GLU A 362 7.33 5.61 18.41
CA GLU A 362 8.52 6.43 18.53
C GLU A 362 8.83 6.90 17.11
N PRO A 363 8.81 8.20 16.81
CA PRO A 363 9.23 8.65 15.48
C PRO A 363 10.70 8.27 15.29
N LYS A 364 10.96 7.15 14.62
CA LYS A 364 12.26 6.95 14.00
C LYS A 364 12.45 8.14 13.07
N ASP A 365 13.55 8.86 13.23
CA ASP A 365 13.96 9.95 12.34
C ASP A 365 14.28 9.42 10.94
N LEU A 366 13.29 8.81 10.27
CA LEU A 366 13.35 8.41 8.87
C LEU A 366 12.90 9.60 8.03
N ASN A 367 13.74 10.61 7.96
CA ASN A 367 13.53 11.74 7.06
C ASN A 367 14.61 11.81 6.01
N PRO A 368 14.44 11.10 4.85
CA PRO A 368 15.39 11.14 3.75
C PRO A 368 15.34 12.42 2.93
N SER A 369 14.27 13.25 3.13
CA SER A 369 14.22 14.59 2.53
C SER A 369 15.30 15.52 3.07
N GLY A 370 16.16 15.02 3.96
CA GLY A 370 17.28 15.78 4.51
C GLY A 370 16.87 16.95 5.39
N PHE A 371 15.62 16.95 5.89
CA PHE A 371 15.25 17.85 6.96
C PHE A 371 14.28 17.20 7.97
N SER A 372 14.41 17.57 9.25
CA SER A 372 13.53 17.10 10.32
C SER A 372 12.93 18.27 11.06
N LEU A 373 11.69 18.10 11.56
CA LEU A 373 10.95 19.04 12.38
C LEU A 373 10.55 18.36 13.69
N LYS A 374 11.08 18.85 14.82
CA LYS A 374 10.74 18.36 16.17
C LYS A 374 10.25 19.50 17.03
N ALA A 375 9.36 19.20 17.97
CA ALA A 375 8.89 20.19 18.93
C ALA A 375 8.73 19.59 20.32
N TYR A 376 9.34 20.20 21.32
CA TYR A 376 9.29 19.73 22.69
C TYR A 376 9.44 20.87 23.73
N PRO A 377 8.90 20.69 24.96
CA PRO A 377 8.02 19.56 25.33
C PRO A 377 6.72 19.55 24.54
N ASN A 378 6.12 18.37 24.38
CA ASN A 378 4.78 18.22 23.81
C ASN A 378 4.07 17.10 24.61
N PRO A 379 3.02 17.39 25.42
CA PRO A 379 2.40 18.72 25.60
C PRO A 379 3.32 19.76 26.27
N PHE A 380 3.05 21.04 26.02
CA PHE A 380 3.84 22.14 26.57
C PHE A 380 2.97 23.14 27.32
N ASN A 381 3.62 23.92 28.22
CA ASN A 381 2.99 25.04 28.89
C ASN A 381 3.77 26.31 28.56
N GLN A 382 3.07 27.25 27.91
CA GLN A 382 3.50 28.58 27.53
C GLN A 382 4.58 28.64 26.41
N SER A 383 5.61 27.79 26.38
CA SER A 383 6.66 27.83 25.38
C SER A 383 7.06 26.42 24.91
N CYS A 384 7.27 26.31 23.61
CA CYS A 384 7.69 25.07 22.91
C CYS A 384 8.97 25.37 22.11
N LYS A 385 9.99 24.51 22.25
CA LYS A 385 11.19 24.54 21.43
C LYS A 385 10.89 23.79 20.14
N ILE A 386 11.20 24.41 18.99
CA ILE A 386 11.05 23.85 17.66
C ILE A 386 12.46 23.67 17.10
N VAL A 387 12.82 22.45 16.73
CA VAL A 387 14.12 22.10 16.15
C VAL A 387 13.90 21.68 14.72
N VAL A 388 14.61 22.33 13.79
CA VAL A 388 14.61 22.03 12.37
C VAL A 388 16.03 21.65 11.99
N ASN A 389 16.21 20.54 11.29
CA ASN A 389 17.51 20.17 10.73
C ASN A 389 17.39 20.11 9.21
N LEU A 390 18.22 20.87 8.49
CA LEU A 390 18.23 20.96 7.02
C LEU A 390 19.49 20.29 6.47
N SER A 391 19.33 19.48 5.42
CA SER A 391 20.47 18.84 4.73
C SER A 391 21.22 19.79 3.80
N HIS A 392 20.59 20.85 3.35
CA HIS A 392 21.14 21.86 2.44
C HIS A 392 20.50 23.23 2.70
N ASN A 393 21.15 24.29 2.20
CA ASN A 393 20.65 25.65 2.35
C ASN A 393 19.34 25.82 1.59
N ASP A 394 18.31 26.35 2.25
CA ASP A 394 17.01 26.58 1.61
C ASP A 394 16.22 27.73 2.25
N PHE A 395 15.32 28.33 1.47
CA PHE A 395 14.36 29.31 1.99
C PHE A 395 13.25 28.58 2.75
N THR A 396 13.19 28.81 4.05
CA THR A 396 12.33 28.04 4.97
C THR A 396 11.29 28.95 5.63
N THR A 397 10.03 28.52 5.57
CA THR A 397 8.92 29.17 6.28
C THR A 397 8.35 28.24 7.33
N ILE A 398 8.23 28.71 8.56
CA ILE A 398 7.61 27.98 9.68
C ILE A 398 6.41 28.78 10.19
N ASN A 399 5.22 28.23 10.00
CA ASN A 399 3.97 28.83 10.45
C ASN A 399 3.26 27.95 11.51
N MET A 400 2.56 28.63 12.42
CA MET A 400 1.68 28.00 13.41
C MET A 400 0.23 28.13 13.00
N TYR A 401 -0.54 27.06 13.16
CA TYR A 401 -1.98 27.05 12.85
C TYR A 401 -2.79 26.50 14.02
N ASP A 402 -4.02 27.00 14.19
CA ASP A 402 -4.99 26.42 15.09
C ASP A 402 -5.69 25.20 14.48
N ILE A 403 -6.55 24.55 15.25
CA ILE A 403 -7.35 23.38 14.83
C ILE A 403 -8.30 23.69 13.64
N LEU A 404 -8.64 24.95 13.43
CA LEU A 404 -9.51 25.39 12.31
C LEU A 404 -8.71 25.71 11.04
N GLY A 405 -7.38 25.60 11.10
CA GLY A 405 -6.47 25.92 10.00
C GLY A 405 -6.16 27.42 9.88
N ASN A 406 -6.51 28.26 10.85
CA ASN A 406 -6.14 29.67 10.86
C ASN A 406 -4.68 29.80 11.27
N LYS A 407 -3.90 30.60 10.52
CA LYS A 407 -2.53 30.92 10.91
C LYS A 407 -2.53 31.82 12.14
N VAL A 408 -1.93 31.35 13.24
CA VAL A 408 -1.87 32.05 14.54
C VAL A 408 -0.52 32.70 14.79
N ASP A 409 0.55 32.23 14.12
CA ASP A 409 1.90 32.83 14.24
C ASP A 409 2.78 32.45 13.04
N GLN A 410 3.90 33.15 12.89
CA GLN A 410 4.99 32.86 11.93
C GLN A 410 6.32 32.89 12.65
N ILE A 411 6.97 31.74 12.73
CA ILE A 411 8.18 31.52 13.52
C ILE A 411 9.44 31.87 12.72
N ALA A 412 9.45 31.50 11.44
CA ALA A 412 10.55 31.81 10.52
C ALA A 412 10.01 32.05 9.10
N ASN A 413 10.70 32.87 8.32
CA ASN A 413 10.47 33.10 6.90
C ASN A 413 11.75 33.67 6.28
N GLU A 414 12.79 32.85 6.15
CA GLU A 414 14.13 33.26 5.80
C GLU A 414 14.96 32.13 5.17
N ALA A 415 16.08 32.47 4.56
CA ALA A 415 17.04 31.48 4.09
C ALA A 415 17.82 30.93 5.28
N LEU A 416 17.83 29.62 5.44
CA LEU A 416 18.56 28.88 6.46
C LEU A 416 19.66 28.06 5.81
N ASP A 417 20.83 28.00 6.46
CA ASP A 417 21.93 27.13 6.04
C ASP A 417 21.64 25.66 6.39
N ALA A 418 22.37 24.75 5.76
CA ALA A 418 22.36 23.33 6.16
C ALA A 418 22.79 23.18 7.63
N GLY A 419 22.08 22.32 8.38
CA GLY A 419 22.35 22.07 9.79
C GLY A 419 21.15 22.25 10.69
N GLU A 420 21.37 22.20 12.00
CA GLU A 420 20.34 22.33 13.03
C GLU A 420 20.02 23.81 13.31
N HIS A 421 18.72 24.15 13.25
CA HIS A 421 18.17 25.43 13.63
C HIS A 421 17.17 25.29 14.77
N VAL A 422 17.22 26.20 15.75
CA VAL A 422 16.38 26.15 16.93
C VAL A 422 15.54 27.42 17.02
N PHE A 423 14.23 27.23 17.10
CA PHE A 423 13.26 28.30 17.31
C PHE A 423 12.45 28.05 18.59
N TYR A 424 11.78 29.09 19.06
CA TYR A 424 10.88 29.00 20.21
C TYR A 424 9.55 29.65 19.88
N TRP A 425 8.48 28.90 20.12
CA TRP A 425 7.13 29.46 20.05
C TRP A 425 6.62 29.77 21.44
N ASN A 426 6.26 31.04 21.69
CA ASN A 426 5.65 31.48 22.93
C ASN A 426 4.14 31.66 22.73
N ALA A 427 3.36 30.70 23.22
CA ALA A 427 1.92 30.66 23.10
C ALA A 427 1.19 31.42 24.23
N PHE A 428 1.79 32.47 24.80
CA PHE A 428 1.22 33.22 25.94
C PHE A 428 -0.21 33.73 25.67
N ASN A 429 -0.46 34.19 24.46
CA ASN A 429 -1.76 34.74 24.06
C ASN A 429 -2.70 33.68 23.43
N GLN A 430 -2.31 32.43 23.37
CA GLN A 430 -3.10 31.34 22.77
C GLN A 430 -3.87 30.58 23.85
N THR A 431 -5.00 29.97 23.51
CA THR A 431 -5.80 29.13 24.42
C THR A 431 -5.24 27.71 24.48
N SER A 432 -5.47 26.98 25.57
CA SER A 432 -5.17 25.54 25.62
C SER A 432 -5.84 24.81 24.48
N GLY A 433 -5.13 23.92 23.78
CA GLY A 433 -5.65 23.22 22.61
C GLY A 433 -4.56 22.63 21.73
N ILE A 434 -4.98 22.06 20.61
CA ILE A 434 -4.10 21.49 19.59
C ILE A 434 -3.72 22.57 18.59
N TYR A 435 -2.44 22.62 18.26
CA TYR A 435 -1.86 23.47 17.22
C TYR A 435 -1.03 22.64 16.26
N PHE A 436 -0.81 23.17 15.05
CA PHE A 436 0.00 22.55 14.02
C PHE A 436 1.13 23.47 13.63
N ILE A 437 2.35 22.97 13.66
CA ILE A 437 3.52 23.58 13.07
C ILE A 437 3.57 23.14 11.61
N LYS A 438 3.57 24.07 10.67
CA LYS A 438 3.83 23.76 9.25
C LYS A 438 5.13 24.40 8.82
N LEU A 439 6.04 23.57 8.34
CA LEU A 439 7.30 23.96 7.74
C LEU A 439 7.18 23.79 6.22
N PHE A 440 7.59 24.81 5.48
CA PHE A 440 7.61 24.84 4.03
C PHE A 440 9.03 25.16 3.58
N ASN A 441 9.54 24.43 2.61
CA ASN A 441 10.74 24.76 1.88
C ASN A 441 10.59 24.40 0.38
N SER A 442 11.63 24.55 -0.43
CA SER A 442 11.58 24.29 -1.88
C SER A 442 11.29 22.83 -2.24
N TYR A 443 11.51 21.90 -1.31
CA TYR A 443 11.49 20.46 -1.58
C TYR A 443 10.33 19.73 -0.87
N SER A 444 9.79 20.30 0.24
CA SER A 444 8.86 19.56 1.08
C SER A 444 7.99 20.46 1.96
N ILE A 445 6.89 19.87 2.45
CA ILE A 445 6.01 20.46 3.47
C ILE A 445 5.94 19.45 4.59
N GLN A 446 6.32 19.86 5.81
CA GLN A 446 6.10 19.03 7.00
C GLN A 446 5.08 19.68 7.95
N THR A 447 4.28 18.84 8.59
CA THR A 447 3.31 19.25 9.60
C THR A 447 3.55 18.47 10.90
N HIS A 448 3.69 19.17 12.03
CA HIS A 448 3.86 18.57 13.35
C HIS A 448 2.77 19.04 14.30
N LYS A 449 2.09 18.10 14.97
CA LYS A 449 1.03 18.40 15.93
C LYS A 449 1.62 18.62 17.32
N ILE A 450 1.22 19.72 17.99
CA ILE A 450 1.59 20.03 19.37
C ILE A 450 0.36 20.35 20.21
N MET A 451 0.48 20.18 21.53
CA MET A 451 -0.62 20.42 22.47
C MET A 451 -0.18 21.45 23.54
N LEU A 452 -0.89 22.57 23.57
CA LEU A 452 -0.74 23.58 24.64
C LEU A 452 -1.66 23.25 25.80
N ILE A 453 -1.10 23.18 26.99
CA ILE A 453 -1.84 22.99 28.27
C ILE A 453 -1.45 24.14 29.19
N LYS A 454 -2.39 25.03 29.51
CA LYS A 454 -2.21 26.12 30.48
C LYS A 454 -2.81 25.75 31.82
#